data_b758abb3796452d84025b807574cb12a
#
_entry.id   b758abb3796452d84025b807574cb12a
#
_cell.length_a   1.000
_cell.length_b   1.000
_cell.length_c   1.000
_cell.angle_alpha   90.00
_cell.angle_beta   90.00
_cell.angle_gamma   90.00
#
_symmetry.space_group_name_H-M   'P 1'
#
loop_
_entity.id
_entity.type
_entity.pdbx_description
1 polymer ?
#
loop_
_entity_poly.entity_id
_entity_poly.type
_entity_poly.pdbx_seq_one_letter_code
_entity_poly.pdbx_strand_id
1 'polypeptide(L)'
;MAGTRNVRLHLTRWFSAALLTLLCAAAACSRNEGPIILATTSSVGNSGLLDGVLPEYASGTVRPVLVGSGRALDMLAGDSADVVISHAPARETAALASHPDWSYRKILYNDFIIAGPAEDPARVRDANGAVEAMTRIARSSAIFLSRGDESGTHERERELWAAAAVTPGASRLVIAGTGMGQTLRIASSAGAYTLTDRGTFQAMKASIDLVVLHEGDPRLLNTYAVVWSPANRPGARFAIWLADGAGRDVIAAAIRDGKVTGFTIWPSGIDGGTPSARPR
;
A
#
# COMPACT_ATOMS: atom_id res chain seq x y z
N MET A 1 52.79 45.76 -45.04
CA MET A 1 51.49 45.08 -45.07
C MET A 1 51.64 43.67 -44.52
N ALA A 2 51.54 43.47 -43.24
CA ALA A 2 51.48 42.16 -42.59
C ALA A 2 50.92 42.36 -41.16
N GLY A 3 49.62 42.10 -40.94
CA GLY A 3 49.09 42.36 -39.61
C GLY A 3 47.63 42.02 -39.37
N THR A 4 46.95 41.25 -40.24
CA THR A 4 45.48 40.99 -40.03
C THR A 4 45.02 39.52 -40.05
N ARG A 5 45.95 38.54 -40.10
CA ARG A 5 45.58 37.11 -40.21
C ARG A 5 45.52 36.34 -38.90
N ASN A 6 46.14 36.85 -37.83
CA ASN A 6 46.23 36.03 -36.56
C ASN A 6 45.12 36.27 -35.55
N VAL A 7 44.28 37.28 -35.67
CA VAL A 7 43.22 37.58 -34.68
C VAL A 7 41.99 36.66 -34.85
N ARG A 8 41.69 36.24 -36.11
CA ARG A 8 40.50 35.37 -36.35
C ARG A 8 40.67 33.93 -35.90
N LEU A 9 41.90 33.40 -35.83
CA LEU A 9 42.13 32.01 -35.36
C LEU A 9 42.02 31.84 -33.84
N HIS A 10 42.29 32.89 -33.08
CA HIS A 10 42.19 32.81 -31.61
C HIS A 10 40.74 32.89 -31.14
N LEU A 11 39.88 33.65 -31.75
CA LEU A 11 38.48 33.78 -31.38
C LEU A 11 37.68 32.47 -31.59
N THR A 12 37.91 31.74 -32.67
CA THR A 12 37.23 30.47 -32.94
C THR A 12 37.65 29.37 -31.98
N ARG A 13 38.90 29.38 -31.48
CA ARG A 13 39.36 28.38 -30.48
C ARG A 13 38.74 28.61 -29.10
N TRP A 14 38.49 29.86 -28.70
CA TRP A 14 37.85 30.18 -27.44
C TRP A 14 36.35 29.86 -27.42
N PHE A 15 35.64 30.05 -28.53
CA PHE A 15 34.22 29.66 -28.66
C PHE A 15 34.03 28.14 -28.67
N SER A 16 34.94 27.39 -29.30
CA SER A 16 34.88 25.93 -29.28
C SER A 16 35.19 25.35 -27.90
N ALA A 17 36.10 25.93 -27.12
CA ALA A 17 36.42 25.49 -25.77
C ALA A 17 35.27 25.81 -24.77
N ALA A 18 34.63 26.99 -24.93
CA ALA A 18 33.49 27.38 -24.09
C ALA A 18 32.25 26.51 -24.37
N LEU A 19 32.01 26.12 -25.62
CA LEU A 19 30.89 25.24 -25.98
C LEU A 19 31.12 23.81 -25.48
N LEU A 20 32.37 23.30 -25.52
CA LEU A 20 32.70 21.96 -24.99
C LEU A 20 32.58 21.89 -23.46
N THR A 21 32.96 22.95 -22.76
CA THR A 21 32.80 23.03 -21.29
C THR A 21 31.32 23.13 -20.87
N LEU A 22 30.48 23.80 -21.66
CA LEU A 22 29.04 23.87 -21.39
C LEU A 22 28.34 22.53 -21.67
N LEU A 23 28.76 21.77 -22.68
CA LEU A 23 28.27 20.41 -22.93
C LEU A 23 28.69 19.41 -21.82
N CYS A 24 29.93 19.53 -21.31
CA CYS A 24 30.39 18.70 -20.18
C CYS A 24 29.69 19.04 -18.89
N ALA A 25 29.30 20.30 -18.63
CA ALA A 25 28.53 20.67 -17.45
C ALA A 25 27.09 20.16 -17.51
N ALA A 26 26.48 20.02 -18.68
CA ALA A 26 25.14 19.44 -18.84
C ALA A 26 25.15 17.92 -18.67
N ALA A 27 26.25 17.23 -18.98
CA ALA A 27 26.39 15.78 -18.78
C ALA A 27 26.71 15.39 -17.33
N ALA A 28 27.13 16.33 -16.47
CA ALA A 28 27.54 16.04 -15.09
C ALA A 28 26.38 16.02 -14.09
N CYS A 29 25.13 16.21 -14.50
CA CYS A 29 23.95 16.23 -13.63
C CYS A 29 23.07 14.97 -13.68
N SER A 30 23.48 13.89 -14.31
CA SER A 30 22.89 12.59 -14.00
C SER A 30 23.53 12.06 -12.71
N ARG A 31 23.16 12.65 -11.56
CA ARG A 31 23.33 11.94 -10.29
C ARG A 31 22.64 10.61 -10.47
N ASN A 32 23.40 9.54 -10.39
CA ASN A 32 22.86 8.20 -10.29
C ASN A 32 22.12 8.17 -8.95
N GLU A 33 20.87 8.65 -8.94
CA GLU A 33 20.00 8.58 -7.77
C GLU A 33 19.84 7.08 -7.51
N GLY A 34 20.20 6.63 -6.30
CA GLY A 34 20.03 5.23 -5.91
C GLY A 34 18.56 4.78 -6.08
N PRO A 35 18.25 3.50 -5.89
CA PRO A 35 16.86 3.03 -6.02
C PRO A 35 15.96 3.74 -5.01
N ILE A 36 14.77 4.12 -5.44
CA ILE A 36 13.71 4.64 -4.57
C ILE A 36 13.24 3.51 -3.66
N ILE A 37 13.31 3.71 -2.36
CA ILE A 37 12.86 2.73 -1.37
C ILE A 37 11.37 2.92 -1.13
N LEU A 38 10.56 1.98 -1.62
CA LEU A 38 9.12 1.92 -1.37
C LEU A 38 8.85 0.99 -0.19
N ALA A 39 8.52 1.53 0.99
CA ALA A 39 8.04 0.71 2.09
C ALA A 39 6.54 0.45 1.94
N THR A 40 6.12 -0.82 2.04
CA THR A 40 4.71 -1.21 1.86
C THR A 40 4.40 -2.53 2.57
N THR A 41 3.16 -3.00 2.47
CA THR A 41 2.71 -4.18 3.20
C THR A 41 2.77 -5.46 2.37
N SER A 42 2.78 -6.61 3.06
CA SER A 42 2.72 -7.91 2.40
C SER A 42 1.43 -8.09 1.59
N SER A 43 0.33 -7.44 1.97
CA SER A 43 -0.92 -7.45 1.20
C SER A 43 -0.73 -6.82 -0.18
N VAL A 44 -0.01 -5.68 -0.24
CA VAL A 44 0.36 -5.03 -1.51
C VAL A 44 1.34 -5.89 -2.30
N GLY A 45 2.34 -6.48 -1.64
CA GLY A 45 3.31 -7.38 -2.28
C GLY A 45 2.67 -8.63 -2.92
N ASN A 46 1.69 -9.22 -2.22
CA ASN A 46 1.03 -10.46 -2.66
C ASN A 46 -0.10 -10.25 -3.68
N SER A 47 -0.51 -9.02 -3.93
CA SER A 47 -1.65 -8.70 -4.80
C SER A 47 -1.32 -8.65 -6.29
N GLY A 48 -0.06 -8.73 -6.66
CA GLY A 48 0.42 -8.48 -8.02
C GLY A 48 0.56 -6.99 -8.38
N LEU A 49 0.21 -6.07 -7.46
CA LEU A 49 0.28 -4.63 -7.73
C LEU A 49 1.71 -4.19 -8.07
N LEU A 50 2.68 -4.61 -7.27
CA LEU A 50 4.08 -4.21 -7.47
C LEU A 50 4.63 -4.76 -8.80
N ASP A 51 4.34 -6.02 -9.11
CA ASP A 51 4.80 -6.68 -10.34
C ASP A 51 4.17 -6.05 -11.60
N GLY A 52 2.91 -5.60 -11.48
CA GLY A 52 2.18 -4.98 -12.58
C GLY A 52 2.49 -3.50 -12.80
N VAL A 53 3.06 -2.81 -11.82
CA VAL A 53 3.19 -1.34 -11.82
C VAL A 53 4.64 -0.87 -11.83
N LEU A 54 5.53 -1.47 -11.03
CA LEU A 54 6.90 -0.97 -10.89
C LEU A 54 7.73 -1.02 -12.19
N PRO A 55 7.58 -2.03 -13.08
CA PRO A 55 8.31 -2.08 -14.34
C PRO A 55 7.97 -0.92 -15.30
N GLU A 56 6.78 -0.33 -15.14
CA GLU A 56 6.30 0.78 -16.00
C GLU A 56 6.81 2.17 -15.56
N TYR A 57 7.49 2.24 -14.42
CA TYR A 57 8.08 3.50 -13.95
C TYR A 57 9.45 3.75 -14.59
N ALA A 58 9.47 4.53 -15.69
CA ALA A 58 10.68 4.77 -16.48
C ALA A 58 11.68 5.75 -15.84
N SER A 59 11.30 6.51 -14.79
CA SER A 59 12.13 7.59 -14.24
C SER A 59 13.07 7.15 -13.12
N GLY A 60 13.28 5.85 -12.93
CA GLY A 60 14.19 5.32 -11.93
C GLY A 60 13.84 3.89 -11.51
N THR A 61 14.69 3.29 -10.68
CA THR A 61 14.45 1.97 -10.10
C THR A 61 13.75 2.11 -8.76
N VAL A 62 12.69 1.35 -8.54
CA VAL A 62 11.97 1.28 -7.27
C VAL A 62 12.26 -0.06 -6.60
N ARG A 63 12.68 -0.02 -5.35
CA ARG A 63 12.93 -1.22 -4.54
C ARG A 63 11.90 -1.33 -3.42
N PRO A 64 10.97 -2.30 -3.48
CA PRO A 64 10.00 -2.51 -2.42
C PRO A 64 10.62 -3.15 -1.18
N VAL A 65 10.15 -2.72 0.00
CA VAL A 65 10.45 -3.30 1.31
C VAL A 65 9.12 -3.62 1.98
N LEU A 66 8.85 -4.91 2.21
CA LEU A 66 7.58 -5.38 2.75
C LEU A 66 7.64 -5.42 4.29
N VAL A 67 6.82 -4.56 4.91
CA VAL A 67 6.71 -4.42 6.37
C VAL A 67 5.25 -4.13 6.75
N GLY A 68 4.91 -4.01 8.03
CA GLY A 68 3.58 -3.51 8.45
C GLY A 68 3.42 -2.01 8.17
N SER A 69 2.17 -1.52 7.99
CA SER A 69 1.88 -0.10 7.68
C SER A 69 2.50 0.87 8.69
N GLY A 70 2.46 0.57 9.99
CA GLY A 70 3.09 1.39 11.01
C GLY A 70 4.60 1.47 10.81
N ARG A 71 5.26 0.33 10.64
CA ARG A 71 6.71 0.28 10.40
C ARG A 71 7.10 1.00 9.11
N ALA A 72 6.29 0.92 8.05
CA ALA A 72 6.53 1.66 6.81
C ALA A 72 6.53 3.18 7.04
N LEU A 73 5.56 3.70 7.81
CA LEU A 73 5.50 5.12 8.18
C LEU A 73 6.68 5.54 9.07
N ASP A 74 7.11 4.68 10.02
CA ASP A 74 8.32 4.92 10.82
C ASP A 74 9.58 4.98 9.95
N MET A 75 9.68 4.14 8.91
CA MET A 75 10.79 4.16 7.96
C MET A 75 10.83 5.47 7.15
N LEU A 76 9.67 6.00 6.77
CA LEU A 76 9.60 7.32 6.12
C LEU A 76 10.04 8.44 7.07
N ALA A 77 9.60 8.40 8.33
CA ALA A 77 9.98 9.38 9.35
C ALA A 77 11.48 9.34 9.69
N GLY A 78 12.12 8.18 9.56
CA GLY A 78 13.55 7.98 9.79
C GLY A 78 14.41 7.98 8.52
N ASP A 79 13.91 8.54 7.40
CA ASP A 79 14.61 8.62 6.11
C ASP A 79 15.15 7.27 5.57
N SER A 80 14.56 6.16 6.03
CA SER A 80 14.90 4.80 5.59
C SER A 80 13.98 4.31 4.46
N ALA A 81 12.95 5.07 4.12
CA ALA A 81 12.12 4.92 2.95
C ALA A 81 11.89 6.28 2.30
N ASP A 82 11.75 6.29 0.98
CA ASP A 82 11.49 7.49 0.18
C ASP A 82 9.99 7.73 -0.01
N VAL A 83 9.22 6.65 0.02
CA VAL A 83 7.77 6.65 -0.20
C VAL A 83 7.14 5.44 0.49
N VAL A 84 5.89 5.59 0.91
CA VAL A 84 5.12 4.53 1.58
C VAL A 84 3.81 4.28 0.84
N ILE A 85 3.42 3.01 0.70
CA ILE A 85 2.03 2.63 0.45
C ILE A 85 1.52 1.93 1.72
N SER A 86 0.52 2.50 2.36
CA SER A 86 -0.05 2.03 3.61
C SER A 86 -1.58 1.85 3.52
N HIS A 87 -2.16 1.14 4.48
CA HIS A 87 -3.61 0.94 4.60
C HIS A 87 -4.04 0.94 6.08
N ALA A 88 -3.51 1.86 6.87
CA ALA A 88 -3.79 2.01 8.29
C ALA A 88 -4.20 3.46 8.60
N PRO A 89 -5.46 3.86 8.33
CA PRO A 89 -5.91 5.26 8.38
C PRO A 89 -5.64 5.97 9.70
N ALA A 90 -5.73 5.28 10.85
CA ALA A 90 -5.44 5.88 12.15
C ALA A 90 -3.96 6.22 12.30
N ARG A 91 -3.05 5.32 11.89
CA ARG A 91 -1.60 5.57 11.90
C ARG A 91 -1.19 6.62 10.87
N GLU A 92 -1.80 6.62 9.70
CA GLU A 92 -1.62 7.65 8.66
C GLU A 92 -2.00 9.03 9.20
N THR A 93 -3.15 9.15 9.87
CA THR A 93 -3.59 10.39 10.51
C THR A 93 -2.59 10.88 11.55
N ALA A 94 -2.09 10.00 12.41
CA ALA A 94 -1.09 10.34 13.43
C ALA A 94 0.23 10.78 12.80
N ALA A 95 0.70 10.08 11.77
CA ALA A 95 1.93 10.42 11.06
C ALA A 95 1.84 11.79 10.36
N LEU A 96 0.73 12.08 9.67
CA LEU A 96 0.49 13.38 9.03
C LEU A 96 0.37 14.53 10.05
N ALA A 97 -0.18 14.27 11.23
CA ALA A 97 -0.21 15.26 12.32
C ALA A 97 1.20 15.59 12.86
N SER A 98 2.09 14.58 12.90
CA SER A 98 3.49 14.75 13.33
C SER A 98 4.39 15.33 12.23
N HIS A 99 4.02 15.16 10.97
CA HIS A 99 4.76 15.61 9.78
C HIS A 99 3.82 16.37 8.84
N PRO A 100 3.42 17.62 9.18
CA PRO A 100 2.41 18.37 8.42
C PRO A 100 2.88 18.80 7.03
N ASP A 101 4.16 18.68 6.73
CA ASP A 101 4.76 18.87 5.41
C ASP A 101 4.61 17.65 4.49
N TRP A 102 4.25 16.48 5.02
CA TRP A 102 4.06 15.30 4.20
C TRP A 102 2.83 15.40 3.33
N SER A 103 2.89 14.71 2.21
CA SER A 103 1.79 14.58 1.26
C SER A 103 1.16 13.18 1.34
N TYR A 104 -0.13 13.12 1.08
CA TYR A 104 -0.95 11.92 1.17
C TYR A 104 -1.92 11.85 0.00
N ARG A 105 -2.07 10.69 -0.65
CA ARG A 105 -3.09 10.43 -1.67
C ARG A 105 -3.57 8.99 -1.59
N LYS A 106 -4.89 8.78 -1.54
CA LYS A 106 -5.49 7.47 -1.76
C LYS A 106 -5.34 7.07 -3.21
N ILE A 107 -4.88 5.86 -3.45
CA ILE A 107 -4.64 5.32 -4.79
C ILE A 107 -5.58 4.16 -5.12
N LEU A 108 -5.89 3.33 -4.12
CA LEU A 108 -6.69 2.12 -4.26
C LEU A 108 -7.59 1.95 -3.04
N TYR A 109 -8.59 1.11 -3.20
CA TYR A 109 -9.33 0.54 -2.09
C TYR A 109 -9.75 -0.89 -2.42
N ASN A 110 -9.96 -1.67 -1.38
CA ASN A 110 -10.73 -2.90 -1.38
C ASN A 110 -11.53 -2.95 -0.08
N ASP A 111 -12.09 -4.09 0.22
CA ASP A 111 -12.68 -4.31 1.54
C ASP A 111 -11.92 -5.41 2.28
N PHE A 112 -12.04 -5.34 3.59
CA PHE A 112 -11.86 -6.51 4.42
C PHE A 112 -13.09 -7.38 4.31
N ILE A 113 -12.88 -8.67 4.50
CA ILE A 113 -13.94 -9.68 4.57
C ILE A 113 -13.73 -10.53 5.82
N ILE A 114 -14.80 -11.02 6.39
CA ILE A 114 -14.74 -12.05 7.42
C ILE A 114 -14.88 -13.40 6.72
N ALA A 115 -13.81 -14.17 6.76
CA ALA A 115 -13.73 -15.51 6.19
C ALA A 115 -13.81 -16.57 7.30
N GLY A 116 -14.32 -17.74 6.97
CA GLY A 116 -14.43 -18.86 7.90
C GLY A 116 -14.85 -20.15 7.21
N PRO A 117 -15.08 -21.23 7.99
CA PRO A 117 -15.52 -22.52 7.45
C PRO A 117 -16.89 -22.40 6.79
N ALA A 118 -17.13 -23.23 5.76
CA ALA A 118 -18.36 -23.19 4.97
C ALA A 118 -19.63 -23.50 5.81
N GLU A 119 -19.49 -24.29 6.87
CA GLU A 119 -20.54 -24.68 7.80
C GLU A 119 -21.03 -23.53 8.69
N ASP A 120 -20.22 -22.49 8.86
CA ASP A 120 -20.53 -21.26 9.59
C ASP A 120 -21.18 -21.48 10.97
N PRO A 121 -20.53 -22.20 11.90
CA PRO A 121 -21.12 -22.52 13.20
C PRO A 121 -21.47 -21.28 14.06
N ALA A 122 -20.80 -20.13 13.82
CA ALA A 122 -21.13 -18.87 14.48
C ALA A 122 -22.25 -18.08 13.79
N ARG A 123 -22.77 -18.57 12.65
CA ARG A 123 -23.84 -17.93 11.87
C ARG A 123 -23.49 -16.48 11.46
N VAL A 124 -22.27 -16.28 11.00
CA VAL A 124 -21.73 -14.99 10.57
C VAL A 124 -22.49 -14.45 9.35
N ARG A 125 -22.97 -15.34 8.45
CA ARG A 125 -23.77 -14.96 7.28
C ARG A 125 -25.08 -14.26 7.63
N ASP A 126 -25.63 -14.57 8.81
CA ASP A 126 -26.91 -13.97 9.27
C ASP A 126 -26.70 -12.61 9.97
N ALA A 127 -25.47 -12.09 10.02
CA ALA A 127 -25.17 -10.82 10.68
C ALA A 127 -25.57 -9.63 9.80
N ASN A 128 -26.19 -8.60 10.39
CA ASN A 128 -26.57 -7.37 9.71
C ASN A 128 -25.40 -6.39 9.50
N GLY A 129 -24.19 -6.73 9.98
CA GLY A 129 -22.98 -5.91 9.82
C GLY A 129 -21.77 -6.55 10.49
N ALA A 130 -20.60 -6.00 10.19
CA ALA A 130 -19.32 -6.53 10.63
C ALA A 130 -19.20 -6.63 12.16
N VAL A 131 -19.75 -5.66 12.90
CA VAL A 131 -19.74 -5.66 14.37
C VAL A 131 -20.59 -6.83 14.93
N GLU A 132 -21.77 -7.07 14.35
CA GLU A 132 -22.58 -8.21 14.75
C GLU A 132 -21.90 -9.54 14.38
N ALA A 133 -21.28 -9.62 13.20
CA ALA A 133 -20.50 -10.79 12.79
C ALA A 133 -19.41 -11.14 13.81
N MET A 134 -18.61 -10.16 14.22
CA MET A 134 -17.59 -10.33 15.25
C MET A 134 -18.20 -10.73 16.58
N THR A 135 -19.32 -10.11 16.99
CA THR A 135 -20.03 -10.47 18.21
C THR A 135 -20.49 -11.93 18.21
N ARG A 136 -21.03 -12.41 17.10
CA ARG A 136 -21.47 -13.82 16.95
C ARG A 136 -20.30 -14.78 17.09
N ILE A 137 -19.16 -14.48 16.45
CA ILE A 137 -17.93 -15.27 16.60
C ILE A 137 -17.49 -15.31 18.07
N ALA A 138 -17.41 -14.16 18.74
CA ALA A 138 -16.96 -14.09 20.13
C ALA A 138 -17.84 -14.89 21.09
N ARG A 139 -19.16 -14.94 20.85
CA ARG A 139 -20.13 -15.66 21.69
C ARG A 139 -20.26 -17.14 21.36
N SER A 140 -19.73 -17.56 20.19
CA SER A 140 -19.77 -18.98 19.80
C SER A 140 -18.62 -19.77 20.43
N SER A 141 -18.58 -21.08 20.16
CA SER A 141 -17.44 -21.94 20.50
C SER A 141 -16.33 -21.92 19.45
N ALA A 142 -16.50 -21.16 18.39
CA ALA A 142 -15.57 -21.13 17.25
C ALA A 142 -14.24 -20.44 17.58
N ILE A 143 -13.19 -20.84 16.89
CA ILE A 143 -11.88 -20.20 16.97
C ILE A 143 -11.87 -18.98 16.04
N PHE A 144 -11.32 -17.88 16.52
CA PHE A 144 -10.92 -16.75 15.69
C PHE A 144 -9.39 -16.68 15.62
N LEU A 145 -8.85 -16.63 14.41
CA LEU A 145 -7.43 -16.48 14.16
C LEU A 145 -7.13 -15.01 13.88
N SER A 146 -6.47 -14.37 14.84
CA SER A 146 -6.01 -12.99 14.76
C SER A 146 -4.69 -12.88 14.00
N ARG A 147 -4.52 -11.82 13.24
CA ARG A 147 -3.20 -11.49 12.66
C ARG A 147 -2.13 -11.26 13.71
N GLY A 148 -2.41 -10.46 14.71
CA GLY A 148 -1.53 -10.20 15.85
C GLY A 148 -0.15 -9.62 15.55
N ASP A 149 0.03 -8.96 14.38
CA ASP A 149 1.32 -8.51 13.83
C ASP A 149 1.41 -6.99 13.63
N GLU A 150 0.51 -6.22 14.25
CA GLU A 150 0.40 -4.76 14.13
C GLU A 150 0.21 -4.23 12.69
N SER A 151 -0.21 -5.09 11.76
CA SER A 151 -0.58 -4.69 10.40
C SER A 151 -1.89 -3.90 10.37
N GLY A 152 -2.20 -3.27 9.23
CA GLY A 152 -3.48 -2.61 9.02
C GLY A 152 -4.69 -3.56 9.16
N THR A 153 -4.54 -4.85 8.85
CA THR A 153 -5.57 -5.86 9.09
C THR A 153 -5.77 -6.10 10.59
N HIS A 154 -4.69 -6.20 11.36
CA HIS A 154 -4.77 -6.35 12.82
C HIS A 154 -5.34 -5.09 13.49
N GLU A 155 -5.02 -3.91 12.99
CA GLU A 155 -5.61 -2.66 13.46
C GLU A 155 -7.13 -2.64 13.21
N ARG A 156 -7.59 -3.01 12.00
CA ARG A 156 -9.01 -3.13 11.68
C ARG A 156 -9.72 -4.19 12.54
N GLU A 157 -9.10 -5.32 12.79
CA GLU A 157 -9.60 -6.34 13.69
C GLU A 157 -9.85 -5.79 15.10
N ARG A 158 -8.86 -5.06 15.66
CA ARG A 158 -8.98 -4.44 16.98
C ARG A 158 -10.10 -3.39 17.04
N GLU A 159 -10.26 -2.58 15.99
CA GLU A 159 -11.35 -1.61 15.87
C GLU A 159 -12.73 -2.31 15.89
N LEU A 160 -12.86 -3.42 15.17
CA LEU A 160 -14.10 -4.21 15.14
C LEU A 160 -14.40 -4.85 16.50
N TRP A 161 -13.39 -5.41 17.19
CA TRP A 161 -13.56 -5.95 18.54
C TRP A 161 -13.96 -4.86 19.55
N ALA A 162 -13.32 -3.69 19.47
CA ALA A 162 -13.69 -2.56 20.31
C ALA A 162 -15.12 -2.09 20.06
N ALA A 163 -15.56 -2.03 18.80
CA ALA A 163 -16.93 -1.69 18.44
C ALA A 163 -17.95 -2.74 18.86
N ALA A 164 -17.56 -4.03 18.88
CA ALA A 164 -18.39 -5.13 19.36
C ALA A 164 -18.49 -5.18 20.89
N ALA A 165 -17.62 -4.46 21.59
CA ALA A 165 -17.49 -4.47 23.06
C ALA A 165 -17.35 -5.89 23.63
N VAL A 166 -16.81 -6.83 22.86
CA VAL A 166 -16.59 -8.23 23.23
C VAL A 166 -15.46 -8.81 22.38
N THR A 167 -14.71 -9.75 22.97
CA THR A 167 -13.70 -10.53 22.26
C THR A 167 -13.88 -12.02 22.58
N PRO A 168 -13.41 -12.93 21.73
CA PRO A 168 -13.39 -14.35 22.07
C PRO A 168 -12.61 -14.61 23.35
N GLY A 169 -13.00 -15.62 24.10
CA GLY A 169 -12.23 -16.08 25.25
C GLY A 169 -10.81 -16.50 24.85
N ALA A 170 -9.84 -16.39 25.76
CA ALA A 170 -8.42 -16.61 25.51
C ALA A 170 -8.09 -17.97 24.81
N SER A 171 -8.85 -19.01 25.08
CA SER A 171 -8.68 -20.32 24.43
C SER A 171 -9.18 -20.39 22.98
N ARG A 172 -9.90 -19.37 22.53
CA ARG A 172 -10.53 -19.30 21.20
C ARG A 172 -10.00 -18.16 20.34
N LEU A 173 -9.23 -17.25 20.92
CA LEU A 173 -8.50 -16.23 20.19
C LEU A 173 -7.06 -16.70 19.99
N VAL A 174 -6.75 -17.16 18.80
CA VAL A 174 -5.41 -17.66 18.45
C VAL A 174 -4.67 -16.57 17.68
N ILE A 175 -3.45 -16.29 18.08
CA ILE A 175 -2.60 -15.27 17.44
C ILE A 175 -1.69 -15.94 16.41
N ALA A 176 -1.80 -15.53 15.15
CA ALA A 176 -0.96 -16.05 14.07
C ALA A 176 0.46 -15.43 14.09
N GLY A 177 0.57 -14.14 14.39
CA GLY A 177 1.87 -13.43 14.43
C GLY A 177 2.62 -13.41 13.10
N THR A 178 1.90 -13.56 11.97
CA THR A 178 2.50 -13.75 10.64
C THR A 178 1.72 -13.01 9.54
N GLY A 179 2.25 -13.00 8.31
CA GLY A 179 1.61 -12.36 7.15
C GLY A 179 0.28 -13.02 6.76
N MET A 180 -0.59 -12.25 6.06
CA MET A 180 -1.99 -12.64 5.79
C MET A 180 -2.13 -13.97 5.07
N GLY A 181 -1.28 -14.26 4.07
CA GLY A 181 -1.33 -15.54 3.35
C GLY A 181 -1.10 -16.75 4.28
N GLN A 182 -0.16 -16.66 5.22
CA GLN A 182 0.07 -17.72 6.18
C GLN A 182 -1.05 -17.81 7.21
N THR A 183 -1.59 -16.65 7.66
CA THR A 183 -2.76 -16.60 8.54
C THR A 183 -3.95 -17.32 7.91
N LEU A 184 -4.23 -17.10 6.63
CA LEU A 184 -5.31 -17.79 5.91
C LEU A 184 -5.11 -19.31 5.84
N ARG A 185 -3.88 -19.80 5.62
CA ARG A 185 -3.59 -21.25 5.65
C ARG A 185 -3.86 -21.86 7.02
N ILE A 186 -3.40 -21.19 8.09
CA ILE A 186 -3.63 -21.65 9.46
C ILE A 186 -5.13 -21.65 9.78
N ALA A 187 -5.85 -20.57 9.42
CA ALA A 187 -7.28 -20.49 9.63
C ALA A 187 -8.04 -21.59 8.88
N SER A 188 -7.66 -21.87 7.62
CA SER A 188 -8.23 -22.96 6.83
C SER A 188 -8.02 -24.32 7.50
N SER A 189 -6.79 -24.63 7.90
CA SER A 189 -6.47 -25.92 8.56
C SER A 189 -7.17 -26.08 9.91
N ALA A 190 -7.43 -24.99 10.62
CA ALA A 190 -8.08 -25.00 11.94
C ALA A 190 -9.61 -24.88 11.88
N GLY A 191 -10.21 -24.67 10.70
CA GLY A 191 -11.63 -24.34 10.58
C GLY A 191 -12.00 -23.05 11.34
N ALA A 192 -11.08 -22.09 11.37
CA ALA A 192 -11.20 -20.87 12.15
C ALA A 192 -11.75 -19.70 11.31
N TYR A 193 -12.39 -18.75 12.01
CA TYR A 193 -12.72 -17.45 11.42
C TYR A 193 -11.50 -16.53 11.42
N THR A 194 -11.42 -15.64 10.47
CA THR A 194 -10.37 -14.60 10.40
C THR A 194 -10.85 -13.38 9.63
N LEU A 195 -10.27 -12.22 9.92
CA LEU A 195 -10.39 -11.03 9.10
C LEU A 195 -9.26 -11.03 8.07
N THR A 196 -9.58 -10.77 6.82
CA THR A 196 -8.59 -10.69 5.74
C THR A 196 -8.97 -9.62 4.73
N ASP A 197 -8.01 -9.05 4.02
CA ASP A 197 -8.29 -8.26 2.82
C ASP A 197 -8.73 -9.17 1.67
N ARG A 198 -9.63 -8.64 0.83
CA ARG A 198 -10.19 -9.39 -0.30
C ARG A 198 -9.11 -9.81 -1.31
N GLY A 199 -8.11 -8.96 -1.56
CA GLY A 199 -7.06 -9.26 -2.53
C GLY A 199 -6.27 -10.51 -2.14
N THR A 200 -5.80 -10.58 -0.89
CA THR A 200 -5.08 -11.76 -0.39
C THR A 200 -5.98 -13.00 -0.36
N PHE A 201 -7.25 -12.85 0.06
CA PHE A 201 -8.19 -13.98 0.03
C PHE A 201 -8.37 -14.54 -1.37
N GLN A 202 -8.59 -13.70 -2.38
CA GLN A 202 -8.75 -14.13 -3.76
C GLN A 202 -7.50 -14.81 -4.32
N ALA A 203 -6.32 -14.27 -4.04
CA ALA A 203 -5.05 -14.87 -4.45
C ALA A 203 -4.83 -16.26 -3.82
N MET A 204 -5.37 -16.49 -2.63
CA MET A 204 -5.22 -17.74 -1.87
C MET A 204 -6.35 -18.74 -2.07
N LYS A 205 -7.47 -18.34 -2.72
CA LYS A 205 -8.73 -19.11 -2.78
C LYS A 205 -8.57 -20.55 -3.25
N ALA A 206 -7.68 -20.81 -4.19
CA ALA A 206 -7.45 -22.17 -4.71
C ALA A 206 -6.69 -23.09 -3.72
N SER A 207 -6.12 -22.54 -2.62
CA SER A 207 -5.28 -23.26 -1.67
C SER A 207 -5.83 -23.27 -0.24
N ILE A 208 -7.06 -22.82 -0.05
CA ILE A 208 -7.73 -22.73 1.26
C ILE A 208 -9.19 -23.18 1.14
N ASP A 209 -9.74 -23.79 2.21
CA ASP A 209 -11.13 -24.23 2.29
C ASP A 209 -12.07 -23.21 2.97
N LEU A 210 -11.59 -21.98 3.16
CA LEU A 210 -12.40 -20.91 3.73
C LEU A 210 -13.31 -20.29 2.65
N VAL A 211 -14.44 -19.76 3.13
CA VAL A 211 -15.39 -19.00 2.31
C VAL A 211 -15.61 -17.61 2.89
N VAL A 212 -16.06 -16.67 2.05
CA VAL A 212 -16.51 -15.35 2.53
C VAL A 212 -17.83 -15.51 3.25
N LEU A 213 -17.90 -15.05 4.47
CA LEU A 213 -19.09 -15.16 5.32
C LEU A 213 -19.75 -13.80 5.57
N HIS A 214 -18.95 -12.71 5.61
CA HIS A 214 -19.48 -11.36 5.73
C HIS A 214 -18.60 -10.36 4.96
N GLU A 215 -19.26 -9.45 4.22
CA GLU A 215 -18.63 -8.44 3.36
C GLU A 215 -19.55 -7.23 3.19
N GLY A 216 -19.06 -6.16 2.55
CA GLY A 216 -19.86 -5.01 2.13
C GLY A 216 -20.21 -4.02 3.25
N ASP A 217 -19.82 -4.26 4.50
CA ASP A 217 -20.01 -3.29 5.58
C ASP A 217 -19.07 -2.08 5.39
N PRO A 218 -19.57 -0.82 5.56
CA PRO A 218 -18.71 0.37 5.50
C PRO A 218 -17.51 0.36 6.44
N ARG A 219 -17.56 -0.40 7.54
CA ARG A 219 -16.44 -0.58 8.48
C ARG A 219 -15.36 -1.50 7.96
N LEU A 220 -15.65 -2.27 6.91
CA LEU A 220 -14.73 -3.16 6.25
C LEU A 220 -13.99 -2.49 5.09
N LEU A 221 -14.26 -1.21 4.78
CA LEU A 221 -13.54 -0.51 3.74
C LEU A 221 -12.05 -0.41 4.07
N ASN A 222 -11.21 -0.83 3.14
CA ASN A 222 -9.77 -0.85 3.25
C ASN A 222 -9.17 0.05 2.16
N THR A 223 -8.68 1.22 2.56
CA THR A 223 -8.10 2.20 1.65
C THR A 223 -6.58 2.11 1.66
N TYR A 224 -5.98 2.17 0.49
CA TYR A 224 -4.54 2.20 0.31
C TYR A 224 -4.12 3.59 -0.15
N ALA A 225 -3.16 4.17 0.55
CA ALA A 225 -2.66 5.50 0.27
C ALA A 225 -1.16 5.51 0.07
N VAL A 226 -0.70 6.37 -0.82
CA VAL A 226 0.70 6.72 -0.94
C VAL A 226 0.99 7.94 -0.06
N VAL A 227 2.08 7.85 0.73
CA VAL A 227 2.56 8.90 1.65
C VAL A 227 4.02 9.18 1.34
N TRP A 228 4.39 10.46 1.27
CA TRP A 228 5.75 10.87 0.95
C TRP A 228 6.08 12.24 1.53
N SER A 229 7.39 12.52 1.71
CA SER A 229 7.89 13.87 1.95
C SER A 229 8.15 14.58 0.63
N PRO A 230 7.58 15.78 0.38
CA PRO A 230 7.90 16.57 -0.81
C PRO A 230 9.38 16.99 -0.90
N ALA A 231 10.09 17.00 0.21
CA ALA A 231 11.54 17.28 0.26
C ALA A 231 12.36 16.15 -0.37
N ASN A 232 11.89 14.90 -0.32
CA ASN A 232 12.47 13.75 -1.00
C ASN A 232 12.01 13.73 -2.48
N ARG A 233 12.76 14.37 -3.36
CA ARG A 233 12.39 14.53 -4.77
C ARG A 233 12.20 13.22 -5.53
N PRO A 234 13.05 12.18 -5.39
CA PRO A 234 12.82 10.90 -6.04
C PRO A 234 11.52 10.23 -5.59
N GLY A 235 11.30 10.12 -4.29
CA GLY A 235 10.07 9.57 -3.71
C GLY A 235 8.83 10.36 -4.11
N ALA A 236 8.90 11.69 -4.09
CA ALA A 236 7.79 12.56 -4.50
C ALA A 236 7.43 12.37 -5.98
N ARG A 237 8.42 12.28 -6.88
CA ARG A 237 8.16 12.01 -8.31
C ARG A 237 7.44 10.67 -8.52
N PHE A 238 7.91 9.63 -7.84
CA PHE A 238 7.26 8.32 -7.92
C PHE A 238 5.85 8.35 -7.34
N ALA A 239 5.66 8.96 -6.17
CA ALA A 239 4.35 9.07 -5.52
C ALA A 239 3.33 9.83 -6.38
N ILE A 240 3.73 10.95 -6.99
CA ILE A 240 2.87 11.74 -7.89
C ILE A 240 2.57 10.96 -9.17
N TRP A 241 3.58 10.28 -9.75
CA TRP A 241 3.36 9.42 -10.91
C TRP A 241 2.33 8.32 -10.60
N LEU A 242 2.43 7.70 -9.43
CA LEU A 242 1.54 6.61 -9.00
C LEU A 242 0.10 7.10 -8.73
N ALA A 243 -0.05 8.27 -8.09
CA ALA A 243 -1.34 8.75 -7.62
C ALA A 243 -2.11 9.60 -8.65
N ASP A 244 -1.40 10.52 -9.30
CA ASP A 244 -2.00 11.59 -10.12
C ASP A 244 -1.48 11.57 -11.57
N GLY A 245 -0.48 10.73 -11.87
CA GLY A 245 0.17 10.64 -13.18
C GLY A 245 -0.16 9.35 -13.94
N ALA A 246 0.71 9.01 -14.90
CA ALA A 246 0.55 7.85 -15.78
C ALA A 246 0.49 6.50 -15.00
N GLY A 247 1.10 6.42 -13.82
CA GLY A 247 1.04 5.23 -12.97
C GLY A 247 -0.38 4.86 -12.53
N ARG A 248 -1.25 5.86 -12.38
CA ARG A 248 -2.66 5.63 -12.13
C ARG A 248 -3.34 4.85 -13.27
N ASP A 249 -3.03 5.21 -14.52
CA ASP A 249 -3.56 4.52 -15.68
C ASP A 249 -2.98 3.11 -15.81
N VAL A 250 -1.71 2.94 -15.44
CA VAL A 250 -1.06 1.61 -15.36
C VAL A 250 -1.76 0.73 -14.32
N ILE A 251 -2.06 1.25 -13.13
CA ILE A 251 -2.83 0.52 -12.11
C ILE A 251 -4.21 0.13 -12.66
N ALA A 252 -4.92 1.08 -13.28
CA ALA A 252 -6.26 0.83 -13.83
C ALA A 252 -6.22 -0.25 -14.92
N ALA A 253 -5.21 -0.24 -15.78
CA ALA A 253 -5.00 -1.27 -16.79
C ALA A 253 -4.69 -2.64 -16.16
N ALA A 254 -3.79 -2.69 -15.18
CA ALA A 254 -3.42 -3.92 -14.50
C ALA A 254 -4.61 -4.58 -13.78
N ILE A 255 -5.51 -3.77 -13.17
CA ILE A 255 -6.76 -4.26 -12.58
C ILE A 255 -7.69 -4.80 -13.65
N ARG A 256 -7.93 -4.06 -14.74
CA ARG A 256 -8.80 -4.45 -15.84
C ARG A 256 -8.32 -5.74 -16.53
N ASP A 257 -7.02 -5.89 -16.68
CA ASP A 257 -6.37 -7.05 -17.31
C ASP A 257 -6.27 -8.27 -16.38
N GLY A 258 -6.74 -8.16 -15.14
CA GLY A 258 -6.70 -9.23 -14.14
C GLY A 258 -5.31 -9.52 -13.57
N LYS A 259 -4.32 -8.69 -13.86
CA LYS A 259 -2.97 -8.81 -13.28
C LYS A 259 -2.94 -8.42 -11.80
N VAL A 260 -3.82 -7.50 -11.42
CA VAL A 260 -4.05 -7.06 -10.04
C VAL A 260 -5.49 -7.39 -9.69
N THR A 261 -5.70 -8.21 -8.68
CA THR A 261 -7.03 -8.68 -8.29
C THR A 261 -7.43 -8.18 -6.91
N GLY A 262 -8.74 -8.05 -6.67
CA GLY A 262 -9.29 -7.66 -5.38
C GLY A 262 -9.08 -6.19 -5.01
N PHE A 263 -8.74 -5.32 -5.96
CA PHE A 263 -8.63 -3.88 -5.78
C PHE A 263 -9.52 -3.11 -6.75
N THR A 264 -9.90 -1.92 -6.30
CA THR A 264 -10.53 -0.89 -7.12
C THR A 264 -9.70 0.39 -7.00
N ILE A 265 -9.51 1.08 -8.12
CA ILE A 265 -8.79 2.35 -8.13
C ILE A 265 -9.60 3.42 -7.38
N TRP A 266 -8.94 4.27 -6.59
CA TRP A 266 -9.62 5.36 -5.89
C TRP A 266 -10.26 6.31 -6.91
N PRO A 267 -11.57 6.65 -6.79
CA PRO A 267 -12.25 7.45 -7.80
C PRO A 267 -11.65 8.84 -7.96
N SER A 268 -11.55 9.32 -9.20
CA SER A 268 -11.17 10.70 -9.49
C SER A 268 -12.25 11.67 -8.99
N GLY A 269 -11.83 12.82 -8.47
CA GLY A 269 -12.75 13.85 -7.98
C GLY A 269 -13.31 13.61 -6.57
N ILE A 270 -13.01 12.48 -5.94
CA ILE A 270 -13.30 12.24 -4.53
C ILE A 270 -12.04 12.58 -3.72
N ASP A 271 -12.24 13.24 -2.56
CA ASP A 271 -11.12 13.58 -1.69
C ASP A 271 -10.29 12.34 -1.33
N GLY A 272 -9.12 12.26 -1.92
CA GLY A 272 -8.09 11.26 -1.64
C GLY A 272 -6.97 11.79 -0.74
N GLY A 273 -7.05 13.07 -0.33
CA GLY A 273 -6.01 13.76 0.42
C GLY A 273 -6.10 13.62 1.94
N THR A 274 -7.12 12.92 2.47
CA THR A 274 -7.28 12.68 3.91
C THR A 274 -7.53 11.21 4.22
N PRO A 275 -6.98 10.66 5.33
CA PRO A 275 -7.18 9.27 5.70
C PRO A 275 -8.64 8.88 5.98
N SER A 276 -9.47 9.83 6.39
CA SER A 276 -10.86 9.58 6.84
C SER A 276 -11.92 9.61 5.75
N ALA A 277 -11.65 10.17 4.56
CA ALA A 277 -12.63 10.26 3.47
C ALA A 277 -12.95 8.88 2.87
N ARG A 278 -14.22 8.65 2.51
CA ARG A 278 -14.71 7.39 1.91
C ARG A 278 -15.06 7.63 0.43
N PRO A 279 -14.90 6.64 -0.46
CA PRO A 279 -15.50 6.71 -1.78
C PRO A 279 -17.04 6.66 -1.61
N ARG A 280 -17.74 7.47 -2.37
CA ARG A 280 -19.20 7.43 -2.46
C ARG A 280 -19.62 6.52 -3.59
#